data_485a8b0f6e2ecb7cd4dc3bee37da59e5
#
_entry.id   485a8b0f6e2ecb7cd4dc3bee37da59e5
#
_cell.length_a   1.000
_cell.length_b   1.000
_cell.length_c   1.000
_cell.angle_alpha   90.00
_cell.angle_beta   90.00
_cell.angle_gamma   90.00
#
_symmetry.space_group_name_H-M   'P 1'
#
loop_
_entity.id
_entity.type
_entity.pdbx_description
1 polymer ?
#
loop_
_entity_poly.entity_id
_entity_poly.type
_entity_poly.pdbx_seq_one_letter_code
_entity_poly.pdbx_strand_id
1 'polypeptide(L)'
;MKCKVEKICGGCSLLKLKPSMQADKKKKDVEELVEKAHLKVRVGDVHMAKNDTHYRNKVIVGFAKDKGKVYSGLYAPHSHRVVKTENCIMQPKLVNEIINKITELVGSMKLELYNERTGTGLLRHVLIRWGHKTDEVMVVFVTSQKIFPSRKNMVRVLTSEFPQIKTIVQNINPRKTSIVLQDEAIVLYGNGMIHD
;
A
#
# COMPACT_ATOMS: atom_id res chain seq x y z
N MET A 1 12.56 4.05 16.59
CA MET A 1 12.33 4.63 15.25
C MET A 1 11.38 5.81 15.35
N LYS A 2 11.55 6.86 14.52
CA LYS A 2 10.64 8.03 14.54
C LYS A 2 9.89 8.10 13.19
N CYS A 3 8.57 8.04 13.22
CA CYS A 3 7.72 8.27 12.07
C CYS A 3 6.97 9.61 12.25
N LYS A 4 7.08 10.51 11.27
CA LYS A 4 6.47 11.86 11.37
C LYS A 4 4.94 11.83 11.47
N VAL A 5 4.31 10.77 10.96
CA VAL A 5 2.85 10.63 10.90
C VAL A 5 2.30 9.54 11.83
N GLU A 6 3.12 9.04 12.75
CA GLU A 6 2.77 7.95 13.67
C GLU A 6 1.41 8.16 14.38
N LYS A 7 1.17 9.36 14.86
CA LYS A 7 -0.05 9.69 15.63
C LYS A 7 -1.34 9.72 14.80
N ILE A 8 -1.23 9.85 13.48
CA ILE A 8 -2.37 10.09 12.59
C ILE A 8 -2.55 9.00 11.51
N CYS A 9 -1.49 8.21 11.21
CA CYS A 9 -1.53 7.18 10.18
C CYS A 9 -2.20 5.88 10.65
N GLY A 10 -2.03 5.50 11.91
CA GLY A 10 -2.59 4.25 12.46
C GLY A 10 -1.99 2.96 11.89
N GLY A 11 -1.02 3.04 10.98
CA GLY A 11 -0.43 1.87 10.33
C GLY A 11 0.53 1.03 11.19
N CYS A 12 0.94 1.55 12.35
CA CYS A 12 1.95 0.96 13.23
C CYS A 12 1.55 1.10 14.70
N SER A 13 0.74 0.18 15.20
CA SER A 13 0.20 0.24 16.58
C SER A 13 1.26 0.10 17.69
N LEU A 14 2.37 -0.59 17.40
CA LEU A 14 3.42 -0.88 18.39
C LEU A 14 4.73 -0.13 18.15
N LEU A 15 4.76 0.88 17.27
CA LEU A 15 6.00 1.57 16.86
C LEU A 15 6.78 2.20 18.02
N LYS A 16 6.09 2.59 19.10
CA LYS A 16 6.71 3.18 20.31
C LYS A 16 7.48 2.18 21.15
N LEU A 17 7.18 0.91 21.03
CA LEU A 17 7.83 -0.17 21.78
C LEU A 17 9.12 -0.60 21.07
N LYS A 18 10.14 -0.93 21.86
CA LYS A 18 11.32 -1.62 21.33
C LYS A 18 10.94 -2.99 20.77
N PRO A 19 11.66 -3.54 19.76
CA PRO A 19 11.31 -4.82 19.16
C PRO A 19 11.12 -5.97 20.15
N SER A 20 11.98 -6.10 21.17
CA SER A 20 11.81 -7.10 22.24
C SER A 20 10.47 -6.91 22.98
N MET A 21 10.15 -5.69 23.37
CA MET A 21 8.88 -5.39 24.06
C MET A 21 7.65 -5.63 23.17
N GLN A 22 7.80 -5.48 21.84
CA GLN A 22 6.72 -5.85 20.89
C GLN A 22 6.52 -7.37 20.87
N ALA A 23 7.60 -8.16 20.93
CA ALA A 23 7.54 -9.61 21.02
C ALA A 23 6.86 -10.07 22.30
N ASP A 24 7.31 -9.53 23.45
CA ASP A 24 6.72 -9.84 24.76
C ASP A 24 5.23 -9.54 24.81
N LYS A 25 4.84 -8.35 24.31
CA LYS A 25 3.43 -7.98 24.23
C LYS A 25 2.63 -8.94 23.36
N LYS A 26 3.12 -9.30 22.16
CA LYS A 26 2.44 -10.23 21.26
C LYS A 26 2.29 -11.62 21.88
N LYS A 27 3.32 -12.11 22.58
CA LYS A 27 3.26 -13.39 23.31
C LYS A 27 2.17 -13.35 24.35
N LYS A 28 2.17 -12.29 25.19
CA LYS A 28 1.16 -12.10 26.23
C LYS A 28 -0.26 -12.03 25.66
N ASP A 29 -0.47 -11.26 24.58
CA ASP A 29 -1.77 -11.15 23.91
C ASP A 29 -2.28 -12.53 23.43
N VAL A 30 -1.41 -13.43 22.95
CA VAL A 30 -1.76 -14.79 22.54
C VAL A 30 -2.03 -15.67 23.76
N GLU A 31 -1.23 -15.59 24.82
CA GLU A 31 -1.44 -16.31 26.08
C GLU A 31 -2.80 -15.98 26.70
N GLU A 32 -3.17 -14.69 26.73
CA GLU A 32 -4.50 -14.24 27.20
C GLU A 32 -5.64 -14.79 26.35
N LEU A 33 -5.48 -14.91 25.02
CA LEU A 33 -6.47 -15.50 24.13
C LEU A 33 -6.63 -17.02 24.36
N VAL A 34 -5.52 -17.73 24.57
CA VAL A 34 -5.50 -19.17 24.88
C VAL A 34 -6.21 -19.43 26.21
N GLU A 35 -5.94 -18.61 27.23
CA GLU A 35 -6.59 -18.70 28.55
C GLU A 35 -8.11 -18.46 28.43
N LYS A 36 -8.51 -17.37 27.77
CA LYS A 36 -9.93 -17.05 27.53
C LYS A 36 -10.68 -18.13 26.78
N ALA A 37 -10.00 -18.82 25.86
CA ALA A 37 -10.57 -19.95 25.11
C ALA A 37 -10.52 -21.28 25.88
N HIS A 38 -10.03 -21.29 27.12
CA HIS A 38 -9.86 -22.50 27.97
C HIS A 38 -9.07 -23.61 27.27
N LEU A 39 -8.09 -23.25 26.41
CA LEU A 39 -7.26 -24.22 25.70
C LEU A 39 -6.08 -24.67 26.58
N LYS A 40 -5.87 -26.00 26.67
CA LYS A 40 -4.72 -26.61 27.39
C LYS A 40 -3.49 -26.72 26.46
N VAL A 41 -3.00 -25.57 25.97
CA VAL A 41 -1.83 -25.51 25.09
C VAL A 41 -0.80 -24.54 25.64
N ARG A 42 0.48 -24.82 25.38
CA ARG A 42 1.59 -23.92 25.74
C ARG A 42 1.89 -23.00 24.55
N VAL A 43 1.95 -21.70 24.79
CA VAL A 43 2.42 -20.73 23.81
C VAL A 43 3.95 -20.79 23.74
N GLY A 44 4.50 -21.01 22.56
CA GLY A 44 5.93 -21.09 22.32
C GLY A 44 6.61 -19.69 22.34
N ASP A 45 7.90 -19.68 22.02
CA ASP A 45 8.65 -18.43 21.93
C ASP A 45 8.35 -17.67 20.64
N VAL A 46 8.44 -16.34 20.70
CA VAL A 46 8.18 -15.48 19.55
C VAL A 46 9.40 -15.49 18.60
N HIS A 47 9.15 -15.92 17.38
CA HIS A 47 10.14 -15.79 16.30
C HIS A 47 10.08 -14.39 15.71
N MET A 48 11.14 -13.61 15.91
CA MET A 48 11.22 -12.25 15.39
C MET A 48 11.85 -12.25 13.99
N ALA A 49 11.32 -11.39 13.12
CA ALA A 49 11.98 -11.13 11.83
C ALA A 49 13.34 -10.47 12.06
N LYS A 50 14.32 -10.81 11.22
CA LYS A 50 15.67 -10.21 11.27
C LYS A 50 15.63 -8.68 11.08
N ASN A 51 14.75 -8.21 10.20
CA ASN A 51 14.54 -6.79 9.94
C ASN A 51 13.12 -6.40 10.38
N ASP A 52 13.01 -5.37 11.20
CA ASP A 52 11.76 -4.82 11.73
C ASP A 52 11.21 -3.63 10.91
N THR A 53 11.93 -3.25 9.86
CA THR A 53 11.58 -2.19 8.89
C THR A 53 11.67 -2.70 7.46
N HIS A 54 11.04 -1.95 6.54
CA HIS A 54 11.09 -2.21 5.09
C HIS A 54 10.63 -3.63 4.67
N TYR A 55 9.75 -4.26 5.47
CA TYR A 55 9.32 -5.65 5.27
C TYR A 55 7.97 -5.79 4.55
N ARG A 56 7.21 -4.69 4.36
CA ARG A 56 5.89 -4.77 3.71
C ARG A 56 6.03 -4.96 2.22
N ASN A 57 5.73 -6.15 1.75
CA ASN A 57 5.77 -6.50 0.33
C ASN A 57 4.47 -6.17 -0.45
N LYS A 58 3.38 -5.83 0.26
CA LYS A 58 2.13 -5.33 -0.34
C LYS A 58 1.75 -3.99 0.27
N VAL A 59 1.59 -2.99 -0.59
CA VAL A 59 1.23 -1.62 -0.20
C VAL A 59 0.05 -1.15 -1.03
N ILE A 60 -0.93 -0.52 -0.39
CA ILE A 60 -2.06 0.15 -1.04
C ILE A 60 -2.06 1.59 -0.58
N VAL A 61 -2.02 2.53 -1.52
CA VAL A 61 -2.11 3.96 -1.24
C VAL A 61 -3.33 4.58 -1.89
N GLY A 62 -3.94 5.52 -1.19
CA GLY A 62 -4.92 6.45 -1.74
C GLY A 62 -4.26 7.76 -2.15
N PHE A 63 -5.02 8.61 -2.81
CA PHE A 63 -4.58 9.93 -3.29
C PHE A 63 -5.52 11.03 -2.79
N ALA A 64 -4.94 12.21 -2.54
CA ALA A 64 -5.71 13.41 -2.22
C ALA A 64 -4.99 14.65 -2.77
N LYS A 65 -5.64 15.80 -2.67
CA LYS A 65 -5.07 17.10 -3.05
C LYS A 65 -5.05 18.03 -1.84
N ASP A 66 -3.95 18.76 -1.70
CA ASP A 66 -3.84 19.89 -0.78
C ASP A 66 -3.26 21.08 -1.55
N LYS A 67 -3.95 22.23 -1.51
CA LYS A 67 -3.56 23.47 -2.24
C LYS A 67 -3.20 23.22 -3.71
N GLY A 68 -3.96 22.36 -4.39
CA GLY A 68 -3.76 21.99 -5.79
C GLY A 68 -2.69 20.93 -6.05
N LYS A 69 -1.89 20.55 -5.06
CA LYS A 69 -0.85 19.52 -5.21
C LYS A 69 -1.39 18.14 -4.82
N VAL A 70 -1.15 17.15 -5.68
CA VAL A 70 -1.47 15.75 -5.39
C VAL A 70 -0.47 15.19 -4.39
N TYR A 71 -0.97 14.40 -3.45
CA TYR A 71 -0.17 13.57 -2.56
C TYR A 71 -0.79 12.20 -2.41
N SER A 72 0.02 11.23 -2.04
CA SER A 72 -0.41 9.86 -1.75
C SER A 72 -0.15 9.50 -0.29
N GLY A 73 -0.81 8.46 0.16
CA GLY A 73 -0.57 7.94 1.50
C GLY A 73 -1.57 6.88 1.93
N LEU A 74 -1.51 6.55 3.22
CA LEU A 74 -2.41 5.58 3.84
C LEU A 74 -3.65 6.29 4.40
N TYR A 75 -4.76 5.58 4.51
CA TYR A 75 -5.94 6.12 5.18
C TYR A 75 -5.74 6.19 6.70
N ALA A 76 -6.19 7.29 7.29
CA ALA A 76 -6.32 7.38 8.74
C ALA A 76 -7.34 6.33 9.24
N PRO A 77 -7.16 5.77 10.45
CA PRO A 77 -8.07 4.77 11.00
C PRO A 77 -9.52 5.21 10.93
N HIS A 78 -10.41 4.30 10.55
CA HIS A 78 -11.86 4.52 10.48
C HIS A 78 -12.29 5.73 9.64
N SER A 79 -11.51 6.09 8.62
CA SER A 79 -11.80 7.25 7.77
C SER A 79 -11.33 7.08 6.32
N HIS A 80 -11.85 7.95 5.44
CA HIS A 80 -11.35 8.09 4.06
C HIS A 80 -10.30 9.22 3.91
N ARG A 81 -9.79 9.75 5.02
CA ARG A 81 -8.79 10.81 4.99
C ARG A 81 -7.41 10.20 4.70
N VAL A 82 -6.80 10.61 3.60
CA VAL A 82 -5.44 10.19 3.24
C VAL A 82 -4.43 10.93 4.11
N VAL A 83 -3.57 10.18 4.78
CA VAL A 83 -2.41 10.70 5.53
C VAL A 83 -1.20 10.65 4.62
N LYS A 84 -0.61 11.80 4.32
CA LYS A 84 0.56 11.90 3.44
C LYS A 84 1.72 11.05 3.98
N THR A 85 2.21 10.08 3.19
CA THR A 85 3.30 9.18 3.57
C THR A 85 4.33 9.09 2.44
N GLU A 86 5.34 9.96 2.44
CA GLU A 86 6.35 10.00 1.37
C GLU A 86 7.44 8.93 1.53
N ASN A 87 7.81 8.60 2.77
CA ASN A 87 8.88 7.66 3.08
C ASN A 87 8.47 6.80 4.28
N CYS A 88 7.57 5.85 4.04
CA CYS A 88 7.12 4.94 5.08
C CYS A 88 8.23 3.93 5.42
N ILE A 89 8.65 3.89 6.68
CA ILE A 89 9.70 2.99 7.17
C ILE A 89 9.31 1.50 7.15
N MET A 90 8.04 1.18 6.97
CA MET A 90 7.57 -0.20 6.81
C MET A 90 7.67 -0.68 5.35
N GLN A 91 7.71 0.24 4.40
CA GLN A 91 7.75 -0.06 2.97
C GLN A 91 9.20 -0.13 2.48
N PRO A 92 9.53 -1.02 1.53
CA PRO A 92 10.81 -1.00 0.84
C PRO A 92 11.10 0.38 0.24
N LYS A 93 12.37 0.77 0.19
CA LYS A 93 12.77 2.08 -0.38
C LYS A 93 12.31 2.20 -1.83
N LEU A 94 12.55 1.17 -2.64
CA LEU A 94 12.08 1.10 -4.02
C LEU A 94 10.58 1.33 -4.14
N VAL A 95 9.77 0.73 -3.28
CA VAL A 95 8.31 0.91 -3.29
C VAL A 95 7.93 2.35 -2.96
N ASN A 96 8.61 2.99 -2.00
CA ASN A 96 8.41 4.42 -1.71
C ASN A 96 8.74 5.30 -2.92
N GLU A 97 9.85 5.04 -3.62
CA GLU A 97 10.28 5.77 -4.82
C GLU A 97 9.26 5.64 -5.94
N ILE A 98 8.79 4.41 -6.22
CA ILE A 98 7.74 4.16 -7.22
C ILE A 98 6.44 4.91 -6.87
N ILE A 99 5.99 4.89 -5.60
CA ILE A 99 4.79 5.60 -5.15
C ILE A 99 4.96 7.11 -5.34
N ASN A 100 6.12 7.67 -4.99
CA ASN A 100 6.40 9.08 -5.14
C ASN A 100 6.37 9.48 -6.63
N LYS A 101 6.97 8.68 -7.51
CA LYS A 101 6.93 8.90 -8.96
C LYS A 101 5.51 8.81 -9.53
N ILE A 102 4.74 7.81 -9.13
CA ILE A 102 3.32 7.72 -9.53
C ILE A 102 2.56 8.96 -9.07
N THR A 103 2.80 9.45 -7.86
CA THR A 103 2.14 10.65 -7.31
C THR A 103 2.47 11.90 -8.13
N GLU A 104 3.73 12.06 -8.54
CA GLU A 104 4.18 13.11 -9.45
C GLU A 104 3.44 13.03 -10.81
N LEU A 105 3.41 11.82 -11.41
CA LEU A 105 2.76 11.59 -12.69
C LEU A 105 1.24 11.85 -12.63
N VAL A 106 0.57 11.42 -11.56
CA VAL A 106 -0.85 11.69 -11.33
C VAL A 106 -1.13 13.18 -11.30
N GLY A 107 -0.26 13.96 -10.66
CA GLY A 107 -0.37 15.42 -10.60
C GLY A 107 -0.11 16.08 -11.95
N SER A 108 0.99 15.73 -12.62
CA SER A 108 1.40 16.33 -13.90
C SER A 108 0.46 16.00 -15.05
N MET A 109 -0.10 14.78 -15.06
CA MET A 109 -1.09 14.35 -16.06
C MET A 109 -2.52 14.81 -15.71
N LYS A 110 -2.70 15.51 -14.60
CA LYS A 110 -4.00 16.01 -14.11
C LYS A 110 -5.08 14.93 -14.01
N LEU A 111 -4.68 13.71 -13.60
CA LEU A 111 -5.63 12.63 -13.43
C LEU A 111 -6.66 12.98 -12.35
N GLU A 112 -7.93 12.66 -12.62
CA GLU A 112 -8.99 12.83 -11.65
C GLU A 112 -8.85 11.84 -10.52
N LEU A 113 -8.82 12.33 -9.27
CA LEU A 113 -8.83 11.49 -8.09
C LEU A 113 -10.25 11.10 -7.74
N TYR A 114 -10.45 9.84 -7.40
CA TYR A 114 -11.76 9.35 -6.97
C TYR A 114 -12.13 9.91 -5.60
N ASN A 115 -13.35 10.38 -5.49
CA ASN A 115 -13.91 10.87 -4.23
C ASN A 115 -14.89 9.83 -3.69
N GLU A 116 -14.52 9.15 -2.61
CA GLU A 116 -15.32 8.07 -2.00
C GLU A 116 -16.69 8.57 -1.48
N ARG A 117 -16.81 9.87 -1.15
CA ARG A 117 -18.06 10.45 -0.68
C ARG A 117 -19.07 10.65 -1.82
N THR A 118 -18.63 11.23 -2.94
CA THR A 118 -19.50 11.52 -4.11
C THR A 118 -19.61 10.33 -5.05
N GLY A 119 -18.60 9.44 -5.09
CA GLY A 119 -18.52 8.33 -6.04
C GLY A 119 -18.05 8.76 -7.43
N THR A 120 -17.39 9.92 -7.54
CA THR A 120 -16.91 10.49 -8.80
C THR A 120 -15.40 10.56 -8.87
N GLY A 121 -14.84 10.68 -10.07
CA GLY A 121 -13.42 10.68 -10.35
C GLY A 121 -12.93 9.31 -10.83
N LEU A 122 -11.66 9.20 -11.17
CA LEU A 122 -11.06 8.04 -11.85
C LEU A 122 -10.19 7.19 -10.94
N LEU A 123 -9.06 7.74 -10.48
CA LEU A 123 -8.03 7.00 -9.75
C LEU A 123 -8.42 6.84 -8.28
N ARG A 124 -8.66 5.60 -7.86
CA ARG A 124 -9.02 5.25 -6.48
C ARG A 124 -7.77 4.93 -5.63
N HIS A 125 -7.02 3.93 -6.09
CA HIS A 125 -5.86 3.42 -5.35
C HIS A 125 -4.74 3.04 -6.30
N VAL A 126 -3.54 2.96 -5.76
CA VAL A 126 -2.45 2.19 -6.35
C VAL A 126 -2.05 1.10 -5.36
N LEU A 127 -2.03 -0.14 -5.83
CA LEU A 127 -1.50 -1.27 -5.10
C LEU A 127 -0.15 -1.65 -5.72
N ILE A 128 0.85 -1.84 -4.87
CA ILE A 128 2.17 -2.35 -5.28
C ILE A 128 2.43 -3.64 -4.55
N ARG A 129 2.87 -4.65 -5.29
CA ARG A 129 3.48 -5.86 -4.74
C ARG A 129 4.94 -5.92 -5.14
N TRP A 130 5.77 -6.34 -4.21
CA TRP A 130 7.21 -6.49 -4.39
C TRP A 130 7.63 -7.89 -3.94
N GLY A 131 8.25 -8.65 -4.85
CA GLY A 131 8.87 -9.93 -4.57
C GLY A 131 10.21 -9.71 -3.87
N HIS A 132 10.32 -10.16 -2.63
CA HIS A 132 11.51 -9.89 -1.80
C HIS A 132 12.78 -10.60 -2.33
N LYS A 133 12.62 -11.80 -2.89
CA LYS A 133 13.74 -12.60 -3.41
C LYS A 133 14.11 -12.24 -4.84
N THR A 134 13.13 -11.90 -5.65
CA THR A 134 13.29 -11.64 -7.08
C THR A 134 13.50 -10.18 -7.43
N ASP A 135 13.18 -9.27 -6.49
CA ASP A 135 13.09 -7.82 -6.69
C ASP A 135 12.08 -7.40 -7.78
N GLU A 136 11.16 -8.30 -8.13
CA GLU A 136 10.11 -8.01 -9.11
C GLU A 136 8.98 -7.18 -8.50
N VAL A 137 8.50 -6.20 -9.26
CA VAL A 137 7.42 -5.30 -8.84
C VAL A 137 6.22 -5.43 -9.75
N MET A 138 5.04 -5.57 -9.13
CA MET A 138 3.74 -5.40 -9.77
C MET A 138 3.12 -4.08 -9.31
N VAL A 139 2.63 -3.28 -10.25
CA VAL A 139 1.85 -2.07 -9.99
C VAL A 139 0.42 -2.28 -10.47
N VAL A 140 -0.56 -2.05 -9.59
CA VAL A 140 -1.98 -2.13 -9.94
C VAL A 140 -2.62 -0.77 -9.74
N PHE A 141 -3.11 -0.16 -10.82
CA PHE A 141 -3.94 1.05 -10.78
C PHE A 141 -5.41 0.64 -10.61
N VAL A 142 -6.02 1.03 -9.51
CA VAL A 142 -7.46 0.81 -9.29
C VAL A 142 -8.21 2.03 -9.75
N THR A 143 -9.05 1.86 -10.76
CA THR A 143 -9.83 2.94 -11.39
C THR A 143 -11.32 2.67 -11.28
N SER A 144 -12.13 3.72 -11.22
CA SER A 144 -13.60 3.61 -11.18
C SER A 144 -14.22 3.19 -12.52
N GLN A 145 -13.47 3.33 -13.61
CA GLN A 145 -13.92 3.06 -14.97
C GLN A 145 -12.80 2.56 -15.86
N LYS A 146 -13.15 1.96 -16.99
CA LYS A 146 -12.23 1.33 -17.95
C LYS A 146 -11.35 2.34 -18.70
N ILE A 147 -11.88 3.53 -18.98
CA ILE A 147 -11.14 4.58 -19.68
C ILE A 147 -10.10 5.16 -18.69
N PHE A 148 -8.83 4.96 -19.00
CA PHE A 148 -7.71 5.46 -18.22
C PHE A 148 -6.87 6.39 -19.11
N PRO A 149 -7.09 7.71 -19.06
CA PRO A 149 -6.32 8.68 -19.81
C PRO A 149 -4.83 8.60 -19.45
N SER A 150 -3.97 8.87 -20.43
CA SER A 150 -2.51 8.89 -20.28
C SER A 150 -1.87 7.56 -19.84
N ARG A 151 -2.61 6.44 -19.78
CA ARG A 151 -2.08 5.13 -19.34
C ARG A 151 -0.81 4.70 -20.06
N LYS A 152 -0.73 4.93 -21.40
CA LYS A 152 0.46 4.58 -22.20
C LYS A 152 1.70 5.34 -21.74
N ASN A 153 1.56 6.64 -21.47
CA ASN A 153 2.65 7.46 -20.98
C ASN A 153 3.04 7.08 -19.54
N MET A 154 2.06 6.82 -18.67
CA MET A 154 2.28 6.32 -17.31
C MET A 154 3.11 5.03 -17.32
N VAL A 155 2.70 4.04 -18.12
CA VAL A 155 3.43 2.77 -18.29
C VAL A 155 4.86 3.03 -18.78
N ARG A 156 5.03 3.79 -19.87
CA ARG A 156 6.34 4.09 -20.46
C ARG A 156 7.32 4.72 -19.46
N VAL A 157 6.86 5.73 -18.71
CA VAL A 157 7.73 6.41 -17.73
C VAL A 157 8.11 5.46 -16.59
N LEU A 158 7.14 4.75 -16.02
CA LEU A 158 7.38 3.85 -14.90
C LEU A 158 8.32 2.70 -15.26
N THR A 159 8.12 2.06 -16.41
CA THR A 159 8.96 0.93 -16.84
C THR A 159 10.36 1.35 -17.28
N SER A 160 10.53 2.59 -17.77
CA SER A 160 11.82 3.16 -18.11
C SER A 160 12.62 3.53 -16.87
N GLU A 161 11.98 4.08 -15.84
CA GLU A 161 12.65 4.55 -14.62
C GLU A 161 12.88 3.43 -13.59
N PHE A 162 12.00 2.42 -13.58
CA PHE A 162 12.05 1.30 -12.64
C PHE A 162 12.04 -0.05 -13.36
N PRO A 163 13.19 -0.58 -13.78
CA PRO A 163 13.29 -1.87 -14.50
C PRO A 163 12.83 -3.09 -13.66
N GLN A 164 12.69 -2.92 -12.35
CA GLN A 164 12.10 -3.92 -11.45
C GLN A 164 10.59 -4.10 -11.68
N ILE A 165 9.91 -3.13 -12.29
CA ILE A 165 8.48 -3.26 -12.63
C ILE A 165 8.35 -4.27 -13.78
N LYS A 166 7.87 -5.48 -13.46
CA LYS A 166 7.66 -6.57 -14.43
C LYS A 166 6.24 -6.57 -14.99
N THR A 167 5.30 -6.03 -14.26
CA THR A 167 3.92 -5.95 -14.74
C THR A 167 3.17 -4.74 -14.17
N ILE A 168 2.30 -4.17 -14.99
CA ILE A 168 1.37 -3.11 -14.62
C ILE A 168 -0.03 -3.53 -15.02
N VAL A 169 -0.96 -3.46 -14.09
CA VAL A 169 -2.36 -3.87 -14.26
C VAL A 169 -3.28 -2.70 -13.95
N GLN A 170 -4.36 -2.55 -14.69
CA GLN A 170 -5.51 -1.73 -14.33
C GLN A 170 -6.60 -2.65 -13.79
N ASN A 171 -7.01 -2.45 -12.54
CA ASN A 171 -8.18 -3.09 -11.96
C ASN A 171 -9.35 -2.10 -11.96
N ILE A 172 -10.52 -2.54 -12.46
CA ILE A 172 -11.69 -1.67 -12.63
C ILE A 172 -12.65 -1.91 -11.48
N ASN A 173 -12.81 -0.90 -10.62
CA ASN A 173 -13.70 -0.94 -9.47
C ASN A 173 -14.71 0.23 -9.51
N PRO A 174 -15.88 0.06 -10.14
CA PRO A 174 -16.92 1.09 -10.20
C PRO A 174 -17.77 1.15 -8.91
N ARG A 175 -17.65 0.17 -8.01
CA ARG A 175 -18.57 0.01 -6.86
C ARG A 175 -18.19 0.95 -5.71
N LYS A 176 -19.19 1.48 -5.00
CA LYS A 176 -19.00 2.10 -3.69
C LYS A 176 -18.80 1.02 -2.64
N THR A 177 -17.57 0.61 -2.41
CA THR A 177 -17.20 -0.49 -1.48
C THR A 177 -15.83 -0.24 -0.88
N SER A 178 -15.58 -0.79 0.30
CA SER A 178 -14.26 -0.85 0.93
C SER A 178 -13.33 -1.91 0.32
N ILE A 179 -13.87 -2.82 -0.51
CA ILE A 179 -13.10 -3.82 -1.25
C ILE A 179 -12.33 -3.10 -2.35
N VAL A 180 -11.00 -3.17 -2.32
CA VAL A 180 -10.14 -2.41 -3.23
C VAL A 180 -10.15 -3.00 -4.63
N LEU A 181 -9.98 -4.31 -4.77
CA LEU A 181 -9.92 -5.00 -6.05
C LEU A 181 -11.26 -5.65 -6.40
N GLN A 182 -11.55 -5.69 -7.70
CA GLN A 182 -12.67 -6.41 -8.30
C GLN A 182 -12.18 -7.39 -9.36
N ASP A 183 -13.08 -8.17 -9.95
CA ASP A 183 -12.72 -9.24 -10.87
C ASP A 183 -12.21 -8.72 -12.23
N GLU A 184 -12.69 -7.56 -12.69
CA GLU A 184 -12.30 -7.00 -13.99
C GLU A 184 -10.92 -6.34 -13.90
N ALA A 185 -9.97 -6.86 -14.70
CA ALA A 185 -8.61 -6.35 -14.78
C ALA A 185 -8.09 -6.36 -16.23
N ILE A 186 -7.23 -5.40 -16.53
CA ILE A 186 -6.56 -5.25 -17.84
C ILE A 186 -5.05 -5.19 -17.59
N VAL A 187 -4.29 -6.07 -18.20
CA VAL A 187 -2.83 -6.01 -18.20
C VAL A 187 -2.39 -4.88 -19.13
N LEU A 188 -1.71 -3.88 -18.58
CA LEU A 188 -1.18 -2.73 -19.32
C LEU A 188 0.27 -2.95 -19.77
N TYR A 189 1.03 -3.75 -19.02
CA TYR A 189 2.42 -4.11 -19.29
C TYR A 189 2.75 -5.44 -18.62
N GLY A 190 3.63 -6.24 -19.24
CA GLY A 190 4.04 -7.55 -18.74
C GLY A 190 2.97 -8.62 -18.91
N ASN A 191 2.97 -9.62 -18.04
CA ASN A 191 2.08 -10.77 -18.10
C ASN A 191 1.02 -10.86 -16.99
N GLY A 192 0.93 -9.84 -16.12
CA GLY A 192 -0.02 -9.81 -15.00
C GLY A 192 0.48 -10.56 -13.74
N MET A 193 1.71 -11.05 -13.72
CA MET A 193 2.29 -11.81 -12.60
C MET A 193 3.67 -11.31 -12.23
N ILE A 194 4.08 -11.61 -10.99
CA ILE A 194 5.46 -11.52 -10.48
C ILE A 194 5.79 -12.79 -9.72
N HIS A 195 7.08 -13.06 -9.56
CA HIS A 195 7.60 -14.16 -8.74
C HIS A 195 8.13 -13.62 -7.40
N ASP A 196 8.19 -14.49 -6.37
CA ASP A 196 8.76 -14.15 -5.06
C ASP A 196 9.55 -15.35 -4.49
#